data_e6b112f4e485693bb66a869fe130957f
#
_entry.id   e6b112f4e485693bb66a869fe130957f
#
_cell.length_a   1.000
_cell.length_b   1.000
_cell.length_c   1.000
_cell.angle_alpha   90.00
_cell.angle_beta   90.00
_cell.angle_gamma   90.00
#
_symmetry.space_group_name_H-M   'P 1'
#
loop_
_entity.id
_entity.type
_entity.pdbx_description
1 polymer ?
#
loop_
_entity_poly.entity_id
_entity_poly.type
_entity_poly.pdbx_seq_one_letter_code
_entity_poly.pdbx_strand_id
1 'polypeptide(L)'
;MSENEKRNKPSDKKWILWILAAAVGLCLLLVSGSGGKKDAASKEQETTPLSLDPEAYAAAVEQQIVSLCEGIPQAGRVRAMVTLKGGYRAVYATDSQSTGGGYKNSTVLVGSGSEEQGILICYQNPEIAGVGILCEGGGREEVRAQIVALVSASLDLGCNKIYVASGGKS
;
A
#
# COMPACT_ATOMS: atom_id res chain seq x y z
N MET A 1 13.85 87.02 -14.10
CA MET A 1 14.44 86.10 -15.09
C MET A 1 13.99 84.73 -14.71
N SER A 2 13.10 84.23 -15.50
CA SER A 2 12.30 83.00 -15.28
C SER A 2 12.95 81.90 -16.02
N GLU A 3 13.21 80.81 -15.38
CA GLU A 3 13.62 79.56 -15.98
C GLU A 3 12.55 78.50 -15.78
N ASN A 4 12.09 78.04 -16.91
CA ASN A 4 10.95 77.21 -17.19
C ASN A 4 11.36 75.72 -16.97
N GLU A 5 10.93 75.12 -15.86
CA GLU A 5 11.10 73.70 -15.66
C GLU A 5 9.92 72.93 -16.30
N LYS A 6 10.12 72.45 -17.50
CA LYS A 6 9.19 71.54 -18.19
C LYS A 6 9.18 70.17 -17.48
N ARG A 7 8.16 69.99 -16.63
CA ARG A 7 7.83 68.72 -16.08
C ARG A 7 7.29 67.76 -17.15
N ASN A 8 8.15 66.86 -17.56
CA ASN A 8 7.84 65.78 -18.52
C ASN A 8 6.81 64.81 -17.89
N LYS A 9 5.54 64.93 -18.30
CA LYS A 9 4.50 63.97 -17.93
C LYS A 9 4.73 62.68 -18.70
N PRO A 10 5.00 61.54 -18.00
CA PRO A 10 5.00 60.25 -18.68
C PRO A 10 3.57 59.92 -19.13
N SER A 11 3.45 59.46 -20.35
CA SER A 11 2.20 59.08 -20.99
C SER A 11 1.43 58.07 -20.13
N ASP A 12 0.23 58.46 -19.73
CA ASP A 12 -0.65 57.69 -18.78
C ASP A 12 -0.89 56.25 -19.16
N LYS A 13 -0.73 55.90 -20.46
CA LYS A 13 -0.86 54.51 -20.94
C LYS A 13 0.29 53.62 -20.55
N LYS A 14 1.51 54.15 -20.42
CA LYS A 14 2.69 53.33 -20.05
C LYS A 14 2.69 53.06 -18.54
N TRP A 15 2.21 54.01 -17.73
CA TRP A 15 2.09 53.85 -16.28
C TRP A 15 1.04 52.80 -15.91
N ILE A 16 -0.08 52.79 -16.62
CA ILE A 16 -1.13 51.76 -16.44
C ILE A 16 -0.57 50.37 -16.76
N LEU A 17 0.25 50.20 -17.77
CA LEU A 17 0.91 48.90 -18.09
C LEU A 17 1.86 48.45 -16.98
N TRP A 18 2.59 49.39 -16.36
CA TRP A 18 3.48 49.04 -15.23
C TRP A 18 2.70 48.66 -13.98
N ILE A 19 1.56 49.30 -13.69
CA ILE A 19 0.70 48.94 -12.60
C ILE A 19 0.04 47.58 -12.84
N LEU A 20 -0.36 47.28 -14.07
CA LEU A 20 -0.97 46.01 -14.43
C LEU A 20 0.06 44.86 -14.35
N ALA A 21 1.29 45.09 -14.78
CA ALA A 21 2.37 44.13 -14.61
C ALA A 21 2.72 43.88 -13.15
N ALA A 22 2.73 44.92 -12.31
CA ALA A 22 2.94 44.78 -10.87
C ALA A 22 1.81 44.00 -10.17
N ALA A 23 0.55 44.24 -10.58
CA ALA A 23 -0.62 43.53 -10.04
C ALA A 23 -0.61 42.03 -10.39
N VAL A 24 -0.21 41.68 -11.62
CA VAL A 24 -0.07 40.28 -12.04
C VAL A 24 1.07 39.60 -11.27
N GLY A 25 2.21 40.30 -11.09
CA GLY A 25 3.33 39.77 -10.31
C GLY A 25 2.95 39.53 -8.83
N LEU A 26 2.21 40.47 -8.23
CA LEU A 26 1.73 40.32 -6.85
C LEU A 26 0.71 39.18 -6.72
N CYS A 27 -0.17 39.01 -7.70
CA CYS A 27 -1.13 37.91 -7.72
C CYS A 27 -0.43 36.54 -7.82
N LEU A 28 0.63 36.42 -8.63
CA LEU A 28 1.43 35.20 -8.71
C LEU A 28 2.17 34.90 -7.40
N LEU A 29 2.63 35.90 -6.67
CA LEU A 29 3.25 35.73 -5.36
C LEU A 29 2.24 35.27 -4.30
N LEU A 30 1.00 35.75 -4.36
CA LEU A 30 -0.05 35.35 -3.41
C LEU A 30 -0.55 33.91 -3.68
N VAL A 31 -0.58 33.48 -4.93
CA VAL A 31 -0.91 32.09 -5.30
C VAL A 31 0.24 31.14 -4.96
N SER A 32 1.49 31.60 -5.04
CA SER A 32 2.67 30.82 -4.67
C SER A 32 2.90 30.73 -3.15
N GLY A 33 2.27 31.59 -2.36
CA GLY A 33 2.46 31.66 -0.90
C GLY A 33 1.59 30.71 -0.08
N SER A 34 0.67 29.93 -0.69
CA SER A 34 -0.17 28.94 0.01
C SER A 34 0.32 27.49 -0.14
N GLY A 35 1.54 27.30 -0.58
CA GLY A 35 2.23 26.02 -0.55
C GLY A 35 3.22 26.00 0.59
N GLY A 36 2.87 25.31 1.69
CA GLY A 36 3.78 25.11 2.81
C GLY A 36 5.15 24.64 2.33
N LYS A 37 6.20 25.19 2.95
CA LYS A 37 7.57 24.72 2.87
C LYS A 37 7.59 23.20 2.90
N LYS A 38 7.76 22.60 1.75
CA LYS A 38 8.39 21.29 1.62
C LYS A 38 9.82 21.57 1.21
N ASP A 39 10.70 21.50 2.18
CA ASP A 39 12.11 21.36 1.93
C ASP A 39 12.25 20.28 0.86
N ALA A 40 12.94 20.62 -0.23
CA ALA A 40 13.45 19.67 -1.19
C ALA A 40 14.60 18.92 -0.53
N ALA A 41 14.29 18.17 0.53
CA ALA A 41 15.07 17.03 0.92
C ALA A 41 14.81 15.97 -0.14
N SER A 42 15.87 15.58 -0.82
CA SER A 42 15.99 14.35 -1.56
C SER A 42 14.99 13.35 -0.98
N LYS A 43 14.00 12.92 -1.76
CA LYS A 43 13.30 11.69 -1.49
C LYS A 43 14.34 10.57 -1.63
N GLU A 44 15.16 10.38 -0.61
CA GLU A 44 15.43 9.01 -0.20
C GLU A 44 14.04 8.39 -0.16
N GLN A 45 13.82 7.43 -1.04
CA GLN A 45 12.79 6.45 -0.81
C GLN A 45 13.08 5.94 0.60
N GLU A 46 12.39 6.53 1.60
CA GLU A 46 12.06 5.77 2.77
C GLU A 46 11.43 4.50 2.20
N THR A 47 12.23 3.48 2.09
CA THR A 47 11.76 2.12 2.20
C THR A 47 10.98 2.16 3.50
N THR A 48 9.68 2.40 3.39
CA THR A 48 8.73 2.19 4.47
C THR A 48 9.19 0.89 5.10
N PRO A 49 9.63 0.87 6.38
CA PRO A 49 10.04 -0.38 6.99
C PRO A 49 8.86 -1.29 6.73
N LEU A 50 9.11 -2.40 6.04
CA LEU A 50 8.10 -3.39 5.67
C LEU A 50 7.28 -3.59 6.94
N SER A 51 6.06 -3.02 6.96
CA SER A 51 5.20 -3.11 8.13
C SER A 51 4.88 -4.58 8.29
N LEU A 52 5.63 -5.26 9.15
CA LEU A 52 5.43 -6.67 9.48
C LEU A 52 4.20 -6.81 10.39
N ASP A 53 3.15 -6.05 10.04
CA ASP A 53 1.87 -6.06 10.72
C ASP A 53 0.95 -7.10 10.07
N PRO A 54 0.63 -8.20 10.76
CA PRO A 54 -0.25 -9.22 10.24
C PRO A 54 -1.68 -8.72 9.98
N GLU A 55 -2.15 -7.74 10.75
CA GLU A 55 -3.51 -7.17 10.58
C GLU A 55 -3.60 -6.38 9.28
N ALA A 56 -2.58 -5.56 8.98
CA ALA A 56 -2.49 -4.84 7.71
C ALA A 56 -2.44 -5.79 6.51
N TYR A 57 -1.72 -6.91 6.64
CA TYR A 57 -1.69 -7.96 5.61
C TYR A 57 -3.06 -8.60 5.42
N ALA A 58 -3.75 -8.98 6.50
CA ALA A 58 -5.09 -9.55 6.43
C ALA A 58 -6.06 -8.59 5.74
N ALA A 59 -6.08 -7.32 6.14
CA ALA A 59 -6.94 -6.30 5.54
C ALA A 59 -6.68 -6.11 4.04
N ALA A 60 -5.41 -6.15 3.61
CA ALA A 60 -5.05 -6.06 2.19
C ALA A 60 -5.58 -7.27 1.40
N VAL A 61 -5.45 -8.48 1.94
CA VAL A 61 -5.97 -9.71 1.32
C VAL A 61 -7.51 -9.69 1.26
N GLU A 62 -8.18 -9.24 2.32
CA GLU A 62 -9.63 -9.08 2.36
C GLU A 62 -10.13 -8.16 1.24
N GLN A 63 -9.50 -7.01 1.05
CA GLN A 63 -9.84 -6.08 -0.03
C GLN A 63 -9.65 -6.70 -1.41
N GLN A 64 -8.58 -7.46 -1.62
CA GLN A 64 -8.34 -8.16 -2.88
C GLN A 64 -9.42 -9.22 -3.14
N ILE A 65 -9.79 -10.00 -2.13
CA ILE A 65 -10.87 -11.01 -2.23
C ILE A 65 -12.21 -10.33 -2.58
N VAL A 66 -12.55 -9.24 -1.90
CA VAL A 66 -13.78 -8.49 -2.16
C VAL A 66 -13.83 -8.02 -3.61
N SER A 67 -12.76 -7.37 -4.08
CA SER A 67 -12.67 -6.86 -5.45
C SER A 67 -12.80 -7.97 -6.51
N LEU A 68 -12.19 -9.13 -6.27
CA LEU A 68 -12.29 -10.28 -7.17
C LEU A 68 -13.69 -10.90 -7.19
N CYS A 69 -14.28 -11.05 -6.00
CA CYS A 69 -15.61 -11.70 -5.88
C CYS A 69 -16.75 -10.81 -6.36
N GLU A 70 -16.65 -9.50 -6.24
CA GLU A 70 -17.63 -8.55 -6.79
C GLU A 70 -17.68 -8.58 -8.32
N GLY A 71 -16.60 -9.02 -8.98
CA GLY A 71 -16.58 -9.27 -10.42
C GLY A 71 -17.39 -10.48 -10.87
N ILE A 72 -17.82 -11.37 -9.96
CA ILE A 72 -18.63 -12.54 -10.28
C ILE A 72 -20.08 -12.11 -10.53
N PRO A 73 -20.69 -12.48 -11.67
CA PRO A 73 -22.08 -12.14 -11.96
C PRO A 73 -23.01 -12.61 -10.84
N GLN A 74 -23.89 -11.72 -10.39
CA GLN A 74 -24.88 -12.00 -9.36
C GLN A 74 -24.33 -12.25 -7.93
N ALA A 75 -23.04 -12.06 -7.69
CA ALA A 75 -22.48 -12.09 -6.33
C ALA A 75 -23.02 -10.92 -5.49
N GLY A 76 -23.22 -9.74 -6.11
CA GLY A 76 -23.64 -8.53 -5.42
C GLY A 76 -22.54 -7.99 -4.52
N ARG A 77 -22.93 -7.29 -3.45
CA ARG A 77 -21.96 -6.77 -2.48
C ARG A 77 -21.31 -7.91 -1.71
N VAL A 78 -20.00 -7.82 -1.56
CA VAL A 78 -19.18 -8.83 -0.91
C VAL A 78 -18.51 -8.24 0.33
N ARG A 79 -18.42 -9.02 1.40
CA ARG A 79 -17.53 -8.77 2.54
C ARG A 79 -16.72 -10.03 2.77
N ALA A 80 -15.44 -9.86 3.01
CA ALA A 80 -14.55 -10.95 3.34
C ALA A 80 -13.93 -10.74 4.72
N MET A 81 -13.60 -11.82 5.38
CA MET A 81 -12.83 -11.86 6.61
C MET A 81 -11.76 -12.93 6.46
N VAL A 82 -10.52 -12.57 6.70
CA VAL A 82 -9.37 -13.46 6.62
C VAL A 82 -8.82 -13.74 8.01
N THR A 83 -8.64 -15.00 8.35
CA THR A 83 -8.02 -15.43 9.60
C THR A 83 -6.62 -15.94 9.32
N LEU A 84 -5.64 -15.45 10.06
CA LEU A 84 -4.24 -15.85 9.95
C LEU A 84 -3.87 -16.86 11.05
N LYS A 85 -2.93 -17.77 10.76
CA LYS A 85 -2.39 -18.71 11.76
C LYS A 85 -1.31 -18.13 12.65
N GLY A 86 -0.78 -16.95 12.32
CA GLY A 86 0.29 -16.30 13.07
C GLY A 86 0.79 -15.06 12.33
N GLY A 87 1.93 -14.55 12.78
CA GLY A 87 2.59 -13.40 12.17
C GLY A 87 3.61 -13.78 11.09
N TYR A 88 4.38 -12.79 10.66
CA TYR A 88 5.51 -12.99 9.76
C TYR A 88 6.57 -13.86 10.41
N ARG A 89 7.18 -14.73 9.62
CA ARG A 89 8.26 -15.61 10.06
C ARG A 89 9.58 -15.19 9.43
N ALA A 90 10.57 -14.91 10.25
CA ALA A 90 11.94 -14.70 9.76
C ALA A 90 12.54 -16.02 9.27
N VAL A 91 13.07 -16.02 8.06
CA VAL A 91 13.77 -17.16 7.45
C VAL A 91 15.26 -16.84 7.43
N TYR A 92 16.03 -17.67 8.08
CA TYR A 92 17.48 -17.56 8.17
C TYR A 92 18.19 -18.55 7.25
N ALA A 93 19.40 -18.21 6.83
CA ALA A 93 20.24 -19.11 6.06
C ALA A 93 20.57 -20.36 6.87
N THR A 94 20.38 -21.54 6.27
CA THR A 94 20.75 -22.82 6.87
C THR A 94 21.75 -23.53 5.97
N ASP A 95 22.78 -24.10 6.58
CA ASP A 95 23.70 -25.02 5.93
C ASP A 95 23.26 -26.46 6.24
N SER A 96 23.14 -27.26 5.19
CA SER A 96 22.69 -28.65 5.29
C SER A 96 23.85 -29.57 4.95
N GLN A 97 24.38 -30.25 5.96
CA GLN A 97 25.41 -31.29 5.77
C GLN A 97 24.78 -32.68 5.80
N SER A 98 25.04 -33.43 4.73
CA SER A 98 24.68 -34.85 4.65
C SER A 98 25.90 -35.68 5.11
N THR A 99 25.76 -36.35 6.24
CA THR A 99 26.77 -37.30 6.74
C THR A 99 26.11 -38.66 6.77
N GLY A 100 26.74 -39.68 6.13
CA GLY A 100 26.35 -41.06 5.93
C GLY A 100 25.29 -41.75 6.83
N GLY A 101 24.13 -41.12 7.02
CA GLY A 101 23.00 -41.63 7.80
C GLY A 101 22.06 -40.57 8.38
N GLY A 102 22.32 -39.28 8.13
CA GLY A 102 21.44 -38.21 8.61
C GLY A 102 21.71 -36.84 7.95
N TYR A 103 20.70 -35.98 7.99
CA TYR A 103 20.84 -34.58 7.61
C TYR A 103 20.98 -33.71 8.89
N LYS A 104 22.06 -32.93 8.95
CA LYS A 104 22.24 -31.94 9.99
C LYS A 104 22.04 -30.54 9.37
N ASN A 105 20.98 -29.85 9.79
CA ASN A 105 20.74 -28.47 9.42
C ASN A 105 21.29 -27.57 10.53
N SER A 106 22.12 -26.60 10.16
CA SER A 106 22.66 -25.60 11.07
C SER A 106 22.35 -24.22 10.51
N THR A 107 21.90 -23.29 11.36
CA THR A 107 21.75 -21.89 10.96
C THR A 107 23.13 -21.31 10.71
N VAL A 108 23.31 -20.61 9.57
CA VAL A 108 24.55 -19.91 9.27
C VAL A 108 24.63 -18.66 10.15
N LEU A 109 25.65 -18.62 11.00
CA LEU A 109 25.93 -17.50 11.88
C LEU A 109 27.08 -16.67 11.32
N VAL A 110 26.98 -15.35 11.47
CA VAL A 110 28.05 -14.40 11.15
C VAL A 110 28.36 -13.61 12.41
N GLY A 111 29.63 -13.43 12.67
CA GLY A 111 30.11 -12.77 13.89
C GLY A 111 31.05 -13.65 14.68
N SER A 112 31.42 -13.19 15.86
CA SER A 112 32.36 -13.89 16.74
C SER A 112 31.91 -13.75 18.20
N GLY A 113 31.77 -14.87 18.89
CA GLY A 113 31.41 -14.88 20.32
C GLY A 113 29.98 -14.37 20.58
N SER A 114 29.83 -13.35 21.42
CA SER A 114 28.50 -12.83 21.82
C SER A 114 27.77 -12.03 20.75
N GLU A 115 28.41 -11.75 19.61
CA GLU A 115 27.82 -10.98 18.49
C GLU A 115 27.45 -11.88 17.30
N GLU A 116 27.36 -13.18 17.51
CA GLU A 116 26.92 -14.12 16.47
C GLU A 116 25.45 -13.87 16.13
N GLN A 117 25.16 -13.62 14.84
CA GLN A 117 23.82 -13.38 14.33
C GLN A 117 23.53 -14.28 13.12
N GLY A 118 22.31 -14.79 13.04
CA GLY A 118 21.84 -15.52 11.87
C GLY A 118 21.69 -14.60 10.66
N ILE A 119 22.08 -15.06 9.49
CA ILE A 119 21.87 -14.34 8.23
C ILE A 119 20.38 -14.42 7.89
N LEU A 120 19.66 -13.30 8.02
CA LEU A 120 18.26 -13.18 7.60
C LEU A 120 18.19 -13.18 6.06
N ILE A 121 17.43 -14.12 5.49
CA ILE A 121 17.19 -14.19 4.04
C ILE A 121 15.97 -13.38 3.66
N CYS A 122 14.83 -13.64 4.32
CA CYS A 122 13.57 -12.96 4.05
C CYS A 122 12.60 -13.11 5.22
N TYR A 123 11.49 -12.36 5.14
CA TYR A 123 10.32 -12.62 5.95
C TYR A 123 9.28 -13.36 5.11
N GLN A 124 8.78 -14.45 5.62
CA GLN A 124 7.67 -15.20 5.03
C GLN A 124 6.35 -14.58 5.50
N ASN A 125 5.41 -14.41 4.58
CA ASN A 125 4.08 -13.91 4.90
C ASN A 125 3.33 -14.83 5.85
N PRO A 126 2.40 -14.27 6.67
CA PRO A 126 1.52 -15.06 7.50
C PRO A 126 0.71 -16.09 6.70
N GLU A 127 0.56 -17.29 7.24
CA GLU A 127 -0.27 -18.33 6.63
C GLU A 127 -1.75 -18.06 6.90
N ILE A 128 -2.58 -18.12 5.85
CA ILE A 128 -4.03 -17.96 5.97
C ILE A 128 -4.63 -19.24 6.56
N ALA A 129 -5.33 -19.12 7.68
CA ALA A 129 -6.02 -20.22 8.34
C ALA A 129 -7.35 -20.56 7.67
N GLY A 130 -8.08 -19.51 7.24
CA GLY A 130 -9.38 -19.64 6.60
C GLY A 130 -9.93 -18.29 6.15
N VAL A 131 -10.96 -18.35 5.30
CA VAL A 131 -11.65 -17.19 4.73
C VAL A 131 -13.15 -17.35 4.88
N GLY A 132 -13.80 -16.35 5.47
CA GLY A 132 -15.26 -16.21 5.53
C GLY A 132 -15.72 -15.14 4.53
N ILE A 133 -16.73 -15.44 3.72
CA ILE A 133 -17.26 -14.52 2.71
C ILE A 133 -18.77 -14.41 2.89
N LEU A 134 -19.25 -13.17 2.98
CA LEU A 134 -20.67 -12.84 2.94
C LEU A 134 -20.97 -12.11 1.64
N CYS A 135 -21.90 -12.61 0.82
CA CYS A 135 -22.32 -11.93 -0.40
C CYS A 135 -23.83 -12.06 -0.63
N GLU A 136 -24.41 -11.11 -1.31
CA GLU A 136 -25.86 -11.11 -1.57
C GLU A 136 -26.30 -12.34 -2.37
N GLY A 137 -25.48 -12.80 -3.30
CA GLY A 137 -25.70 -13.99 -4.12
C GLY A 137 -25.30 -15.32 -3.49
N GLY A 138 -24.76 -15.32 -2.25
CA GLY A 138 -24.20 -16.51 -1.60
C GLY A 138 -25.18 -17.66 -1.34
N GLY A 139 -26.47 -17.39 -1.43
CA GLY A 139 -27.52 -18.43 -1.38
C GLY A 139 -27.63 -19.27 -2.67
N ARG A 140 -27.02 -18.82 -3.77
CA ARG A 140 -27.04 -19.55 -5.04
C ARG A 140 -25.85 -20.48 -5.11
N GLU A 141 -26.09 -21.74 -5.42
CA GLU A 141 -25.04 -22.75 -5.48
C GLU A 141 -23.96 -22.41 -6.50
N GLU A 142 -24.35 -21.90 -7.66
CA GLU A 142 -23.44 -21.53 -8.75
C GLU A 142 -22.48 -20.42 -8.33
N VAL A 143 -23.02 -19.35 -7.70
CA VAL A 143 -22.22 -18.21 -7.22
C VAL A 143 -21.27 -18.67 -6.12
N ARG A 144 -21.78 -19.47 -5.18
CA ARG A 144 -20.97 -20.03 -4.09
C ARG A 144 -19.82 -20.88 -4.61
N ALA A 145 -20.10 -21.78 -5.55
CA ALA A 145 -19.09 -22.64 -6.14
C ALA A 145 -18.01 -21.84 -6.89
N GLN A 146 -18.39 -20.81 -7.63
CA GLN A 146 -17.45 -19.93 -8.34
C GLN A 146 -16.56 -19.15 -7.35
N ILE A 147 -17.13 -18.59 -6.28
CA ILE A 147 -16.37 -17.87 -5.25
C ILE A 147 -15.37 -18.81 -4.57
N VAL A 148 -15.82 -20.01 -4.15
CA VAL A 148 -14.94 -20.98 -3.50
C VAL A 148 -13.80 -21.38 -4.44
N ALA A 149 -14.08 -21.68 -5.70
CA ALA A 149 -13.06 -22.05 -6.68
C ALA A 149 -12.05 -20.91 -6.93
N LEU A 150 -12.56 -19.67 -7.08
CA LEU A 150 -11.73 -18.49 -7.31
C LEU A 150 -10.78 -18.23 -6.13
N VAL A 151 -11.32 -18.19 -4.92
CA VAL A 151 -10.54 -17.90 -3.70
C VAL A 151 -9.56 -19.03 -3.39
N SER A 152 -9.99 -20.29 -3.58
CA SER A 152 -9.12 -21.46 -3.42
C SER A 152 -7.91 -21.40 -4.36
N ALA A 153 -8.12 -21.09 -5.62
CA ALA A 153 -7.06 -20.98 -6.62
C ALA A 153 -6.15 -19.77 -6.38
N SER A 154 -6.72 -18.64 -5.93
CA SER A 154 -5.95 -17.40 -5.73
C SER A 154 -5.07 -17.42 -4.49
N LEU A 155 -5.48 -18.12 -3.44
CA LEU A 155 -4.80 -18.15 -2.15
C LEU A 155 -4.12 -19.49 -1.83
N ASP A 156 -4.18 -20.46 -2.73
CA ASP A 156 -3.72 -21.84 -2.50
C ASP A 156 -4.33 -22.45 -1.23
N LEU A 157 -5.64 -22.21 -1.02
CA LEU A 157 -6.38 -22.69 0.14
C LEU A 157 -7.28 -23.86 -0.23
N GLY A 158 -7.30 -24.88 0.64
CA GLY A 158 -8.29 -25.95 0.49
C GLY A 158 -9.73 -25.41 0.63
N CYS A 159 -10.66 -25.91 -0.21
CA CYS A 159 -12.05 -25.50 -0.19
C CYS A 159 -12.74 -25.63 1.20
N ASN A 160 -12.26 -26.54 2.03
CA ASN A 160 -12.73 -26.74 3.41
C ASN A 160 -12.39 -25.60 4.37
N LYS A 161 -11.51 -24.67 3.96
CA LYS A 161 -11.12 -23.47 4.71
C LYS A 161 -11.83 -22.21 4.23
N ILE A 162 -12.70 -22.33 3.24
CA ILE A 162 -13.44 -21.22 2.65
C ILE A 162 -14.92 -21.43 2.90
N TYR A 163 -15.55 -20.48 3.57
CA TYR A 163 -16.97 -20.51 3.82
C TYR A 163 -17.68 -19.32 3.19
N VAL A 164 -18.70 -19.58 2.37
CA VAL A 164 -19.49 -18.56 1.70
C VAL A 164 -20.93 -18.64 2.19
N ALA A 165 -21.43 -17.53 2.71
CA ALA A 165 -22.80 -17.39 3.17
C ALA A 165 -23.55 -16.27 2.45
N SER A 166 -24.89 -16.38 2.41
CA SER A 166 -25.74 -15.30 1.93
C SER A 166 -25.78 -14.16 2.95
N GLY A 167 -25.37 -12.98 2.53
CA GLY A 167 -25.53 -11.73 3.29
C GLY A 167 -26.88 -11.11 2.98
N GLY A 168 -27.71 -10.85 4.01
CA GLY A 168 -28.94 -10.08 3.84
C GLY A 168 -28.64 -8.63 3.39
N LYS A 169 -29.59 -8.05 2.62
CA LYS A 169 -29.59 -6.60 2.39
C LYS A 169 -29.78 -5.91 3.73
N SER A 170 -28.78 -5.17 4.16
CA SER A 170 -28.88 -4.23 5.28
C SER A 170 -29.37 -2.89 4.78
#